data_ffa6f94849ed5ebc24593a43fe646f57
#
_entry.id   ffa6f94849ed5ebc24593a43fe646f57
#
_cell.length_a   1.000
_cell.length_b   1.000
_cell.length_c   1.000
_cell.angle_alpha   90.00
_cell.angle_beta   90.00
_cell.angle_gamma   90.00
#
_symmetry.space_group_name_H-M   'P 1'
#
loop_
_entity.id
_entity.type
_entity.pdbx_description
1 polymer ?
#
loop_
_entity_poly.entity_id
_entity_poly.type
_entity_poly.pdbx_seq_one_letter_code
_entity_poly.pdbx_strand_id
1 'polypeptide(L)'
;LLLHAPSRTGGEIYSRPFRKHVIKQVSNVVDSIQKYQVHTKIIVMGDFNDYADSPSLKPLYERNLLNVSAQAKGKNGAKGTYRYHGEWGSLDQILISDNLRPYVLSCYVNDAPFLLEEDMKYGGVKPRRHYNGMRYNNGFSDHLPLVLRLSIP
;
A
#
# COMPACT_ATOMS: atom_id res chain seq x y z
N LEU A 1 -5.54 -5.04 10.79
CA LEU A 1 -6.07 -5.79 9.62
C LEU A 1 -5.04 -5.76 8.51
N LEU A 2 -4.71 -6.92 7.94
CA LEU A 2 -3.80 -7.07 6.80
C LEU A 2 -4.61 -7.61 5.62
N LEU A 3 -4.37 -7.07 4.42
CA LEU A 3 -5.05 -7.52 3.21
C LEU A 3 -4.09 -7.58 2.00
N HIS A 4 -4.46 -8.41 1.04
CA HIS A 4 -3.94 -8.40 -0.31
C HIS A 4 -5.16 -8.47 -1.25
N ALA A 5 -5.52 -7.35 -1.84
CA ALA A 5 -6.67 -7.26 -2.73
C ALA A 5 -6.36 -7.85 -4.12
N PRO A 6 -7.37 -8.32 -4.87
CA PRO A 6 -7.18 -8.87 -6.21
C PRO A 6 -6.41 -7.92 -7.13
N SER A 7 -5.46 -8.48 -7.88
CA SER A 7 -4.59 -7.74 -8.78
C SER A 7 -5.36 -7.06 -9.92
N ARG A 8 -4.70 -6.16 -10.63
CA ARG A 8 -5.24 -5.46 -11.81
C ARG A 8 -5.18 -6.30 -13.10
N THR A 9 -4.89 -7.59 -12.98
CA THR A 9 -4.85 -8.55 -14.11
C THR A 9 -6.18 -8.56 -14.86
N GLY A 10 -6.13 -8.58 -16.17
CA GLY A 10 -7.31 -8.45 -17.04
C GLY A 10 -7.77 -7.01 -17.27
N GLY A 11 -7.09 -6.04 -16.66
CA GLY A 11 -7.42 -4.61 -16.74
C GLY A 11 -8.09 -4.07 -15.49
N GLU A 12 -7.89 -2.78 -15.27
CA GLU A 12 -8.35 -2.11 -14.05
C GLU A 12 -9.88 -2.12 -13.93
N ILE A 13 -10.60 -1.87 -15.03
CA ILE A 13 -12.07 -1.83 -15.04
C ILE A 13 -12.66 -3.19 -14.72
N TYR A 14 -12.11 -4.25 -15.34
CA TYR A 14 -12.57 -5.63 -15.12
C TYR A 14 -12.34 -6.07 -13.67
N SER A 15 -11.18 -5.80 -13.12
CA SER A 15 -10.78 -6.26 -11.79
C SER A 15 -11.29 -5.40 -10.62
N ARG A 16 -11.73 -4.15 -10.89
CA ARG A 16 -12.22 -3.21 -9.88
C ARG A 16 -13.36 -3.72 -8.98
N PRO A 17 -14.39 -4.43 -9.51
CA PRO A 17 -15.45 -4.96 -8.66
C PRO A 17 -14.96 -5.93 -7.58
N PHE A 18 -13.95 -6.73 -7.88
CA PHE A 18 -13.37 -7.67 -6.92
C PHE A 18 -12.63 -6.96 -5.79
N ARG A 19 -11.84 -5.91 -6.10
CA ARG A 19 -11.22 -5.06 -5.09
C ARG A 19 -12.24 -4.35 -4.22
N LYS A 20 -13.30 -3.77 -4.82
CA LYS A 20 -14.41 -3.17 -4.08
C LYS A 20 -15.07 -4.14 -3.12
N HIS A 21 -15.24 -5.41 -3.53
CA HIS A 21 -15.81 -6.43 -2.67
C HIS A 21 -14.92 -6.67 -1.43
N VAL A 22 -13.61 -6.83 -1.61
CA VAL A 22 -12.66 -7.00 -0.50
C VAL A 22 -12.70 -5.79 0.44
N ILE A 23 -12.65 -4.57 -0.09
CA ILE A 23 -12.71 -3.35 0.72
C ILE A 23 -14.02 -3.25 1.51
N LYS A 24 -15.14 -3.67 0.92
CA LYS A 24 -16.42 -3.74 1.64
C LYS A 24 -16.36 -4.72 2.82
N GLN A 25 -15.75 -5.90 2.64
CA GLN A 25 -15.58 -6.85 3.73
C GLN A 25 -14.68 -6.28 4.85
N VAL A 26 -13.57 -5.66 4.49
CA VAL A 26 -12.70 -4.98 5.47
C VAL A 26 -13.47 -3.88 6.20
N SER A 27 -14.27 -3.10 5.49
CA SER A 27 -15.13 -2.06 6.08
C SER A 27 -16.13 -2.62 7.10
N ASN A 28 -16.76 -3.76 6.79
CA ASN A 28 -17.67 -4.45 7.72
C ASN A 28 -16.95 -4.91 8.99
N VAL A 29 -15.71 -5.38 8.85
CA VAL A 29 -14.87 -5.78 10.01
C VAL A 29 -14.54 -4.55 10.86
N VAL A 30 -14.19 -3.43 10.23
CA VAL A 30 -13.95 -2.16 10.94
C VAL A 30 -15.19 -1.72 11.71
N ASP A 31 -16.37 -1.74 11.08
CA ASP A 31 -17.66 -1.43 11.72
C ASP A 31 -17.92 -2.32 12.94
N SER A 32 -17.65 -3.62 12.80
CA SER A 32 -17.84 -4.58 13.89
C SER A 32 -16.90 -4.27 15.06
N ILE A 33 -15.63 -3.97 14.81
CA ILE A 33 -14.67 -3.61 15.86
C ILE A 33 -15.12 -2.33 16.55
N GLN A 34 -15.45 -1.28 15.79
CA GLN A 34 -15.85 0.01 16.34
C GLN A 34 -17.16 -0.06 17.14
N LYS A 35 -18.07 -0.95 16.78
CA LYS A 35 -19.32 -1.17 17.50
C LYS A 35 -19.09 -1.72 18.92
N TYR A 36 -18.14 -2.62 19.09
CA TYR A 36 -17.87 -3.27 20.37
C TYR A 36 -16.80 -2.55 21.21
N GLN A 37 -15.89 -1.83 20.55
CA GLN A 37 -14.76 -1.15 21.17
C GLN A 37 -14.47 0.18 20.48
N VAL A 38 -15.24 1.20 20.84
CA VAL A 38 -15.24 2.54 20.20
C VAL A 38 -13.86 3.19 20.13
N HIS A 39 -12.98 2.91 21.11
CA HIS A 39 -11.64 3.51 21.16
C HIS A 39 -10.52 2.59 20.65
N THR A 40 -10.87 1.48 20.00
CA THR A 40 -9.87 0.57 19.44
C THR A 40 -8.99 1.29 18.43
N LYS A 41 -7.68 1.14 18.59
CA LYS A 41 -6.69 1.59 17.61
C LYS A 41 -6.65 0.60 16.45
N ILE A 42 -7.03 1.06 15.26
CA ILE A 42 -7.15 0.22 14.06
C ILE A 42 -6.08 0.63 13.05
N ILE A 43 -5.38 -0.37 12.51
CA ILE A 43 -4.52 -0.22 11.34
C ILE A 43 -5.03 -1.20 10.28
N VAL A 44 -5.28 -0.69 9.07
CA VAL A 44 -5.59 -1.49 7.88
C VAL A 44 -4.45 -1.29 6.89
N MET A 45 -3.73 -2.35 6.53
CA MET A 45 -2.55 -2.23 5.68
C MET A 45 -2.40 -3.42 4.73
N GLY A 46 -1.61 -3.24 3.69
CA GLY A 46 -1.26 -4.29 2.72
C GLY A 46 -1.26 -3.80 1.29
N ASP A 47 -1.26 -4.73 0.35
CA ASP A 47 -1.43 -4.46 -1.07
C ASP A 47 -2.92 -4.34 -1.41
N PHE A 48 -3.36 -3.10 -1.64
CA PHE A 48 -4.73 -2.81 -2.06
C PHE A 48 -4.93 -2.98 -3.57
N ASN A 49 -3.84 -3.15 -4.33
CA ASN A 49 -3.85 -3.12 -5.78
C ASN A 49 -4.61 -1.90 -6.35
N ASP A 50 -4.65 -0.81 -5.56
CA ASP A 50 -5.37 0.41 -5.89
C ASP A 50 -4.69 1.64 -5.26
N TYR A 51 -4.92 2.80 -5.86
CA TYR A 51 -4.34 4.06 -5.41
C TYR A 51 -5.13 4.67 -4.25
N ALA A 52 -4.46 5.54 -3.48
CA ALA A 52 -5.07 6.20 -2.32
C ALA A 52 -6.34 7.02 -2.65
N ASP A 53 -6.40 7.62 -3.84
CA ASP A 53 -7.53 8.41 -4.34
C ASP A 53 -8.61 7.57 -5.05
N SER A 54 -8.41 6.25 -5.14
CA SER A 54 -9.39 5.38 -5.80
C SER A 54 -10.75 5.39 -5.08
N PRO A 55 -11.86 5.49 -5.85
CA PRO A 55 -13.19 5.34 -5.30
C PRO A 55 -13.45 4.02 -4.57
N SER A 56 -12.60 3.01 -4.80
CA SER A 56 -12.67 1.73 -4.09
C SER A 56 -12.37 1.87 -2.60
N LEU A 57 -11.51 2.82 -2.19
CA LEU A 57 -11.11 3.04 -0.81
C LEU A 57 -12.08 3.95 -0.03
N LYS A 58 -13.00 4.64 -0.72
CA LYS A 58 -13.97 5.54 -0.10
C LYS A 58 -14.68 4.96 1.13
N PRO A 59 -15.15 3.69 1.14
CA PRO A 59 -15.78 3.10 2.32
C PRO A 59 -14.92 3.08 3.57
N LEU A 60 -13.59 3.01 3.44
CA LEU A 60 -12.66 3.07 4.58
C LEU A 60 -12.51 4.51 5.10
N TYR A 61 -12.46 5.49 4.20
CA TYR A 61 -12.39 6.92 4.57
C TYR A 61 -13.67 7.38 5.28
N GLU A 62 -14.83 6.88 4.87
CA GLU A 62 -16.13 7.15 5.52
C GLU A 62 -16.20 6.61 6.96
N ARG A 63 -15.28 5.73 7.36
CA ARG A 63 -15.11 5.20 8.71
C ARG A 63 -14.00 5.90 9.51
N ASN A 64 -13.67 7.12 9.10
CA ASN A 64 -12.62 7.94 9.71
C ASN A 64 -11.24 7.24 9.76
N LEU A 65 -10.95 6.39 8.76
CA LEU A 65 -9.60 5.88 8.57
C LEU A 65 -8.78 6.87 7.72
N LEU A 66 -7.65 7.30 8.26
CA LEU A 66 -6.71 8.22 7.61
C LEU A 66 -5.65 7.43 6.87
N ASN A 67 -5.47 7.67 5.57
CA ASN A 67 -4.36 7.09 4.81
C ASN A 67 -3.07 7.87 5.09
N VAL A 68 -2.17 7.27 5.85
CA VAL A 68 -0.87 7.89 6.21
C VAL A 68 0.22 7.60 5.19
N SER A 69 -0.01 6.68 4.25
CA SER A 69 0.96 6.30 3.20
C SER A 69 0.74 7.01 1.87
N ALA A 70 -0.33 7.78 1.69
CA ALA A 70 -0.70 8.39 0.41
C ALA A 70 0.41 9.24 -0.24
N GLN A 71 1.30 9.82 0.56
CA GLN A 71 2.44 10.64 0.10
C GLN A 71 3.80 10.00 0.42
N ALA A 72 3.82 8.71 0.82
CA ALA A 72 5.05 8.02 1.18
C ALA A 72 5.98 7.88 -0.04
N LYS A 73 7.25 8.21 0.17
CA LYS A 73 8.32 8.10 -0.84
C LYS A 73 9.56 7.50 -0.18
N GLY A 74 10.45 6.98 -1.00
CA GLY A 74 11.78 6.57 -0.59
C GLY A 74 12.79 7.73 -0.61
N LYS A 75 14.00 7.47 -0.16
CA LYS A 75 15.13 8.41 -0.15
C LYS A 75 16.13 8.17 -1.28
N ASN A 76 16.09 6.96 -1.87
CA ASN A 76 17.05 6.50 -2.89
C ASN A 76 16.41 6.43 -4.29
N GLY A 77 15.38 7.21 -4.55
CA GLY A 77 14.77 7.39 -5.87
C GLY A 77 13.40 6.73 -6.06
N ALA A 78 12.91 5.93 -5.10
CA ALA A 78 11.56 5.40 -5.16
C ALA A 78 10.51 6.50 -4.89
N LYS A 79 9.54 6.63 -5.80
CA LYS A 79 8.43 7.59 -5.67
C LYS A 79 7.11 6.92 -5.30
N GLY A 80 7.12 5.61 -5.06
CA GLY A 80 6.00 4.77 -4.69
C GLY A 80 6.48 3.36 -4.37
N THR A 81 5.57 2.45 -4.10
CA THR A 81 5.90 1.07 -3.72
C THR A 81 6.07 0.12 -4.90
N TYR A 82 5.56 0.47 -6.06
CA TYR A 82 5.55 -0.36 -7.27
C TYR A 82 5.97 0.46 -8.49
N ARG A 83 6.68 -0.15 -9.45
CA ARG A 83 7.05 0.51 -10.69
C ARG A 83 6.66 -0.32 -11.90
N TYR A 84 5.88 0.30 -12.80
CA TYR A 84 5.41 -0.34 -14.03
C TYR A 84 5.63 0.58 -15.25
N HIS A 85 6.25 0.09 -16.29
CA HIS A 85 6.59 0.83 -17.50
C HIS A 85 7.29 2.18 -17.24
N GLY A 86 8.18 2.23 -16.25
CA GLY A 86 8.91 3.43 -15.88
C GLY A 86 8.18 4.37 -14.90
N GLU A 87 6.88 4.16 -14.69
CA GLU A 87 6.08 4.97 -13.80
C GLU A 87 5.97 4.35 -12.39
N TRP A 88 6.16 5.17 -11.37
CA TRP A 88 5.96 4.78 -9.99
C TRP A 88 4.50 4.89 -9.58
N GLY A 89 4.01 3.89 -8.87
CA GLY A 89 2.70 3.88 -8.24
C GLY A 89 2.77 3.38 -6.80
N SER A 90 1.80 3.78 -5.98
CA SER A 90 1.64 3.29 -4.61
C SER A 90 0.37 2.46 -4.53
N LEU A 91 0.50 1.15 -4.71
CA LEU A 91 -0.61 0.17 -4.64
C LEU A 91 -0.78 -0.37 -3.22
N ASP A 92 0.27 -0.26 -2.42
CA ASP A 92 0.29 -0.60 -1.01
C ASP A 92 -0.16 0.61 -0.19
N GLN A 93 -1.01 0.38 0.79
CA GLN A 93 -1.60 1.45 1.61
C GLN A 93 -1.51 1.10 3.09
N ILE A 94 -1.40 2.13 3.92
CA ILE A 94 -1.56 2.05 5.37
C ILE A 94 -2.59 3.09 5.80
N LEU A 95 -3.72 2.60 6.31
CA LEU A 95 -4.77 3.44 6.88
C LEU A 95 -4.84 3.20 8.38
N ILE A 96 -5.03 4.26 9.14
CA ILE A 96 -5.10 4.21 10.60
C ILE A 96 -6.38 4.88 11.09
N SER A 97 -6.91 4.45 12.24
CA SER A 97 -7.97 5.16 12.94
C SER A 97 -7.45 6.50 13.48
N ASP A 98 -8.32 7.51 13.55
CA ASP A 98 -7.93 8.88 13.92
C ASP A 98 -7.25 8.98 15.29
N ASN A 99 -7.63 8.13 16.24
CA ASN A 99 -7.00 8.05 17.56
C ASN A 99 -5.53 7.55 17.56
N LEU A 100 -5.04 7.04 16.42
CA LEU A 100 -3.61 6.74 16.22
C LEU A 100 -2.82 7.92 15.64
N ARG A 101 -3.50 8.92 15.06
CA ARG A 101 -2.84 10.05 14.39
C ARG A 101 -1.80 10.78 15.24
N PRO A 102 -2.04 11.07 16.54
CA PRO A 102 -1.07 11.75 17.37
C PRO A 102 0.24 10.97 17.59
N TYR A 103 0.23 9.66 17.34
CA TYR A 103 1.36 8.77 17.55
C TYR A 103 2.19 8.54 16.30
N VAL A 104 1.76 9.04 15.13
CA VAL A 104 2.47 8.86 13.87
C VAL A 104 3.74 9.70 13.86
N LEU A 105 4.90 9.05 13.80
CA LEU A 105 6.20 9.70 13.64
C LEU A 105 6.58 9.86 12.18
N SER A 106 6.38 8.84 11.36
CA SER A 106 6.68 8.87 9.92
C SER A 106 6.02 7.69 9.19
N CYS A 107 5.75 7.90 7.89
CA CYS A 107 5.43 6.84 6.96
C CYS A 107 6.24 7.05 5.69
N TYR A 108 6.95 6.02 5.23
CA TYR A 108 7.83 6.10 4.06
C TYR A 108 7.97 4.76 3.34
N VAL A 109 8.43 4.81 2.09
CA VAL A 109 8.83 3.63 1.32
C VAL A 109 10.25 3.27 1.69
N ASN A 110 10.48 2.03 2.11
CA ASN A 110 11.83 1.52 2.32
C ASN A 110 12.43 1.15 0.95
N ASP A 111 13.28 2.02 0.46
CA ASP A 111 14.02 1.87 -0.78
C ASP A 111 15.54 1.73 -0.52
N ALA A 112 15.89 0.93 0.50
CA ALA A 112 17.29 0.62 0.77
C ALA A 112 17.99 0.14 -0.52
N PRO A 113 19.27 0.51 -0.77
CA PRO A 113 19.94 0.24 -2.04
C PRO A 113 19.88 -1.23 -2.49
N PHE A 114 19.95 -2.19 -1.56
CA PHE A 114 19.87 -3.61 -1.89
C PHE A 114 18.49 -4.06 -2.41
N LEU A 115 17.40 -3.30 -2.13
CA LEU A 115 16.05 -3.55 -2.62
C LEU A 115 15.81 -2.99 -4.03
N LEU A 116 16.77 -2.23 -4.55
CA LEU A 116 16.70 -1.55 -5.83
C LEU A 116 17.64 -2.15 -6.85
N GLU A 117 17.31 -1.98 -8.11
CA GLU A 117 18.21 -2.18 -9.26
C GLU A 117 17.99 -1.04 -10.26
N GLU A 118 18.97 -0.84 -11.14
CA GLU A 118 18.87 0.13 -12.23
C GLU A 118 17.82 -0.31 -13.25
N ASP A 119 16.99 0.63 -13.70
CA ASP A 119 16.04 0.39 -14.77
C ASP A 119 16.65 0.77 -16.12
N MET A 120 17.32 -0.18 -16.75
CA MET A 120 18.00 0.02 -18.03
C MET A 120 17.07 0.43 -19.17
N LYS A 121 15.77 0.18 -19.05
CA LYS A 121 14.80 0.48 -20.12
C LYS A 121 14.21 1.88 -19.99
N TYR A 122 13.90 2.30 -18.77
CA TYR A 122 13.18 3.55 -18.52
C TYR A 122 14.00 4.56 -17.70
N GLY A 123 15.23 4.21 -17.35
CA GLY A 123 16.12 5.02 -16.52
C GLY A 123 15.74 5.07 -15.04
N GLY A 124 16.68 5.49 -14.20
CA GLY A 124 16.52 5.53 -12.75
C GLY A 124 16.50 4.14 -12.11
N VAL A 125 15.81 4.02 -10.97
CA VAL A 125 15.79 2.77 -10.18
C VAL A 125 14.40 2.14 -10.17
N LYS A 126 14.36 0.83 -9.97
CA LYS A 126 13.13 0.02 -9.80
C LYS A 126 13.32 -0.98 -8.68
N PRO A 127 12.24 -1.56 -8.12
CA PRO A 127 12.35 -2.67 -7.19
C PRO A 127 13.14 -3.83 -7.81
N ARG A 128 14.06 -4.40 -7.06
CA ARG A 128 14.83 -5.58 -7.46
C ARG A 128 13.95 -6.81 -7.34
N ARG A 129 13.30 -7.14 -8.46
CA ARG A 129 12.33 -8.23 -8.55
C ARG A 129 13.00 -9.59 -8.48
N HIS A 130 12.26 -10.56 -7.96
CA HIS A 130 12.69 -11.96 -7.94
C HIS A 130 12.83 -12.52 -9.36
N TYR A 131 11.91 -12.14 -10.26
CA TYR A 131 11.96 -12.47 -11.68
C TYR A 131 11.79 -11.23 -12.54
N ASN A 132 12.51 -11.18 -13.66
CA ASN A 132 12.30 -10.25 -14.77
C ASN A 132 11.73 -11.04 -15.97
N GLY A 133 10.41 -11.08 -16.11
CA GLY A 133 9.71 -12.02 -17.00
C GLY A 133 9.97 -13.46 -16.55
N MET A 134 10.49 -14.29 -17.42
CA MET A 134 10.84 -15.70 -17.14
C MET A 134 12.25 -15.88 -16.55
N ARG A 135 13.06 -14.83 -16.53
CA ARG A 135 14.45 -14.91 -16.06
C ARG A 135 14.52 -14.65 -14.56
N TYR A 136 15.10 -15.59 -13.82
CA TYR A 136 15.45 -15.43 -12.41
C TYR A 136 16.42 -14.28 -12.20
N ASN A 137 16.13 -13.36 -11.27
CA ASN A 137 16.89 -12.12 -11.06
C ASN A 137 17.52 -12.03 -9.66
N ASN A 138 17.33 -13.05 -8.84
CA ASN A 138 17.86 -13.07 -7.47
C ASN A 138 17.53 -11.79 -6.66
N GLY A 139 16.33 -11.26 -6.85
CA GLY A 139 15.81 -10.11 -6.13
C GLY A 139 14.85 -10.51 -5.01
N PHE A 140 14.09 -9.55 -4.51
CA PHE A 140 13.24 -9.72 -3.33
C PHE A 140 11.75 -9.67 -3.66
N SER A 141 11.29 -8.58 -4.28
CA SER A 141 9.88 -8.34 -4.58
C SER A 141 9.76 -7.31 -5.71
N ASP A 142 8.63 -7.30 -6.39
CA ASP A 142 8.23 -6.23 -7.31
C ASP A 142 7.60 -5.03 -6.59
N HIS A 143 7.33 -5.16 -5.30
CA HIS A 143 6.93 -4.06 -4.42
C HIS A 143 8.03 -3.72 -3.40
N LEU A 144 8.11 -2.45 -3.02
CA LEU A 144 8.95 -1.97 -1.93
C LEU A 144 8.13 -1.90 -0.64
N PRO A 145 8.72 -2.23 0.53
CA PRO A 145 8.01 -2.18 1.80
C PRO A 145 7.58 -0.76 2.18
N LEU A 146 6.35 -0.60 2.64
CA LEU A 146 5.93 0.59 3.41
C LEU A 146 6.29 0.42 4.89
N VAL A 147 6.79 1.48 5.49
CA VAL A 147 7.15 1.52 6.91
C VAL A 147 6.39 2.64 7.60
N LEU A 148 5.57 2.28 8.56
CA LEU A 148 4.92 3.21 9.49
C LEU A 148 5.63 3.14 10.84
N ARG A 149 6.08 4.29 11.35
CA ARG A 149 6.67 4.42 12.68
C ARG A 149 5.69 5.13 13.60
N LEU A 150 5.42 4.49 14.73
CA LEU A 150 4.55 5.01 15.77
C LEU A 150 5.34 5.15 17.08
N SER A 151 5.04 6.18 17.87
CA SER A 151 5.46 6.32 19.26
C SER A 151 4.24 6.10 20.15
N ILE A 152 3.99 4.84 20.48
CA ILE A 152 2.90 4.46 21.37
C ILE A 152 3.45 4.47 22.81
N PRO A 153 2.78 5.15 23.76
CA PRO A 153 3.18 5.18 25.15
C PRO A 153 3.06 3.81 25.81
#